data_891206edb4c7f458ed581abe3ab7936f
#
_entry.id   891206edb4c7f458ed581abe3ab7936f
#
_cell.length_a   1.000
_cell.length_b   1.000
_cell.length_c   1.000
_cell.angle_alpha   90.00
_cell.angle_beta   90.00
_cell.angle_gamma   90.00
#
_symmetry.space_group_name_H-M   'P 1'
#
loop_
_entity.id
_entity.type
_entity.pdbx_description
1 polymer ?
#
loop_
_entity_poly.entity_id
_entity_poly.type
_entity_poly.pdbx_seq_one_letter_code
_entity_poly.pdbx_strand_id
1 'polypeptide(L)'
;MPLRSDSENFALIRVIGVGGGGSNAVNRMIRAELMGVEFIAVNTDAQALLQSDAPNKIRIGDKITRGLGAGGDPSIGQRAAEEDSEKIADALRDSDMVFITAGMGGGTGSGAAPVIAEIARDMGSLTIGVVTKPFTWEGARRRLNAEKSAELLRDKVD
;
A
#
# COMPACT_ATOMS: atom_id res chain seq x y z
N MET A 1 38.00 6.64 11.60
CA MET A 1 36.63 6.60 11.06
C MET A 1 35.89 5.49 11.80
N PRO A 2 34.87 5.80 12.57
CA PRO A 2 34.13 4.73 13.19
C PRO A 2 33.61 3.79 12.11
N LEU A 3 33.78 2.51 12.32
CA LEU A 3 33.19 1.49 11.46
C LEU A 3 31.70 1.74 11.47
N ARG A 4 31.14 2.12 10.32
CA ARG A 4 29.69 2.14 10.18
C ARG A 4 29.20 0.74 10.45
N SER A 5 28.21 0.65 11.32
CA SER A 5 27.56 -0.64 11.52
C SER A 5 27.06 -1.14 10.14
N ASP A 6 27.11 -2.42 9.89
CA ASP A 6 26.64 -2.97 8.63
C ASP A 6 25.22 -2.52 8.30
N SER A 7 24.40 -2.20 9.31
CA SER A 7 23.04 -1.64 9.14
C SER A 7 23.03 -0.24 8.50
N GLU A 8 24.10 0.55 8.59
CA GLU A 8 24.18 1.87 7.96
C GLU A 8 24.45 1.79 6.46
N ASN A 9 24.91 0.64 5.97
CA ASN A 9 25.22 0.42 4.56
C ASN A 9 24.07 -0.26 3.80
N PHE A 10 22.99 -0.66 4.48
CA PHE A 10 21.85 -1.29 3.85
C PHE A 10 20.80 -0.26 3.47
N ALA A 11 20.18 -0.48 2.31
CA ALA A 11 19.04 0.31 1.89
C ALA A 11 17.87 0.14 2.87
N LEU A 12 17.19 1.23 3.16
CA LEU A 12 15.94 1.18 3.94
C LEU A 12 14.82 0.84 2.98
N ILE A 13 14.31 -0.38 3.10
CA ILE A 13 13.27 -0.93 2.24
C ILE A 13 11.99 -1.06 3.03
N ARG A 14 10.92 -0.52 2.51
CA ARG A 14 9.58 -0.66 3.09
C ARG A 14 8.65 -1.37 2.11
N VAL A 15 7.83 -2.25 2.67
CA VAL A 15 6.76 -2.93 1.94
C VAL A 15 5.45 -2.45 2.52
N ILE A 16 4.64 -1.80 1.70
CA ILE A 16 3.35 -1.28 2.11
C ILE A 16 2.23 -2.06 1.44
N GLY A 17 1.42 -2.71 2.25
CA GLY A 17 0.24 -3.45 1.79
C GLY A 17 -0.99 -2.58 1.87
N VAL A 18 -1.70 -2.42 0.76
CA VAL A 18 -2.82 -1.50 0.62
C VAL A 18 -4.11 -2.28 0.41
N GLY A 19 -5.07 -2.06 1.31
CA GLY A 19 -6.35 -2.76 1.28
C GLY A 19 -6.25 -4.21 1.77
N GLY A 20 -7.31 -4.97 1.62
CA GLY A 20 -7.36 -6.36 2.10
C GLY A 20 -6.38 -7.28 1.39
N GLY A 21 -6.30 -7.20 0.07
CA GLY A 21 -5.38 -8.00 -0.72
C GLY A 21 -3.91 -7.69 -0.42
N GLY A 22 -3.59 -6.41 -0.28
CA GLY A 22 -2.24 -5.98 0.09
C GLY A 22 -1.85 -6.41 1.49
N SER A 23 -2.77 -6.30 2.46
CA SER A 23 -2.55 -6.75 3.83
C SER A 23 -2.32 -8.26 3.90
N ASN A 24 -3.06 -9.04 3.12
CA ASN A 24 -2.85 -10.49 3.05
C ASN A 24 -1.48 -10.85 2.49
N ALA A 25 -1.03 -10.13 1.47
CA ALA A 25 0.30 -10.35 0.90
C ALA A 25 1.40 -10.03 1.92
N VAL A 26 1.27 -8.92 2.65
CA VAL A 26 2.20 -8.56 3.72
C VAL A 26 2.22 -9.62 4.82
N ASN A 27 1.07 -10.12 5.24
CA ASN A 27 0.99 -11.18 6.25
C ASN A 27 1.75 -12.44 5.82
N ARG A 28 1.63 -12.83 4.54
CA ARG A 28 2.38 -13.98 4.00
C ARG A 28 3.89 -13.75 4.04
N MET A 29 4.34 -12.54 3.69
CA MET A 29 5.75 -12.18 3.72
C MET A 29 6.31 -12.24 5.16
N ILE A 30 5.55 -11.75 6.13
CA ILE A 30 5.92 -11.79 7.54
C ILE A 30 6.01 -13.24 8.03
N ARG A 31 5.04 -14.07 7.70
CA ARG A 31 5.01 -15.49 8.08
C ARG A 31 6.13 -16.29 7.41
N ALA A 32 6.55 -15.87 6.22
CA ALA A 32 7.70 -16.46 5.52
C ALA A 32 9.05 -15.96 6.07
N GLU A 33 9.02 -15.12 7.11
CA GLU A 33 10.22 -14.59 7.77
C GLU A 33 11.13 -13.79 6.83
N LEU A 34 10.53 -13.05 5.89
CA LEU A 34 11.29 -12.16 5.02
C LEU A 34 11.98 -11.08 5.85
N MET A 35 13.31 -11.03 5.78
CA MET A 35 14.15 -10.16 6.59
C MET A 35 14.61 -8.93 5.81
N GLY A 36 15.06 -7.91 6.55
CA GLY A 36 15.69 -6.72 5.95
C GLY A 36 14.72 -5.68 5.42
N VAL A 37 13.43 -5.82 5.70
CA VAL A 37 12.39 -4.87 5.28
C VAL A 37 11.49 -4.49 6.44
N GLU A 38 10.89 -3.32 6.36
CA GLU A 38 9.84 -2.88 7.29
C GLU A 38 8.49 -3.00 6.61
N PHE A 39 7.52 -3.56 7.34
CA PHE A 39 6.17 -3.79 6.81
C PHE A 39 5.17 -2.77 7.34
N ILE A 40 4.34 -2.27 6.44
CA ILE A 40 3.26 -1.32 6.74
C ILE A 40 1.97 -1.86 6.12
N ALA A 41 0.89 -1.83 6.88
CA ALA A 41 -0.45 -2.10 6.36
C ALA A 41 -1.27 -0.81 6.33
N VAL A 42 -1.95 -0.56 5.23
CA VAL A 42 -2.82 0.61 5.04
C VAL A 42 -4.21 0.13 4.64
N ASN A 43 -5.21 0.61 5.32
CA ASN A 43 -6.60 0.29 4.98
C ASN A 43 -7.55 1.40 5.43
N THR A 44 -8.71 1.44 4.79
CA THR A 44 -9.86 2.24 5.20
C THR A 44 -10.75 1.46 6.17
N ASP A 45 -10.65 0.14 6.17
CA ASP A 45 -11.41 -0.76 7.04
C ASP A 45 -10.64 -1.03 8.33
N ALA A 46 -11.14 -0.48 9.44
CA ALA A 46 -10.48 -0.59 10.73
C ALA A 46 -10.43 -2.04 11.24
N GLN A 47 -11.47 -2.85 10.98
CA GLN A 47 -11.50 -4.25 11.42
C GLN A 47 -10.48 -5.08 10.64
N ALA A 48 -10.42 -4.91 9.33
CA ALA A 48 -9.43 -5.60 8.50
C ALA A 48 -8.01 -5.26 8.94
N LEU A 49 -7.78 -3.99 9.30
CA LEU A 49 -6.47 -3.52 9.75
C LEU A 49 -6.03 -4.17 11.06
N LEU A 50 -6.97 -4.45 11.96
CA LEU A 50 -6.67 -5.16 13.22
C LEU A 50 -6.14 -6.59 12.98
N GLN A 51 -6.52 -7.22 11.87
CA GLN A 51 -6.09 -8.58 11.53
C GLN A 51 -4.73 -8.62 10.83
N SER A 52 -4.16 -7.48 10.51
CA SER A 52 -2.84 -7.42 9.90
C SER A 52 -1.75 -7.74 10.91
N ASP A 53 -0.75 -8.51 10.49
CA ASP A 53 0.44 -8.81 11.28
C ASP A 53 1.52 -7.73 11.17
N ALA A 54 1.32 -6.73 10.33
CA ALA A 54 2.28 -5.66 10.13
C ALA A 54 2.52 -4.87 11.43
N PRO A 55 3.77 -4.57 11.78
CA PRO A 55 4.06 -3.79 12.99
C PRO A 55 3.58 -2.34 12.87
N ASN A 56 3.52 -1.79 11.67
CA ASN A 56 3.02 -0.45 11.41
C ASN A 56 1.70 -0.53 10.65
N LYS A 57 0.67 0.10 11.19
CA LYS A 57 -0.67 0.11 10.61
C LYS A 57 -1.15 1.55 10.46
N ILE A 58 -1.64 1.88 9.28
CA ILE A 58 -2.15 3.21 8.99
C ILE A 58 -3.60 3.10 8.55
N ARG A 59 -4.51 3.67 9.33
CA ARG A 59 -5.90 3.82 8.92
C ARG A 59 -6.03 5.12 8.14
N ILE A 60 -6.56 5.04 6.93
CA ILE A 60 -6.76 6.19 6.06
C ILE A 60 -8.25 6.45 5.82
N GLY A 61 -8.58 7.69 5.54
CA GLY A 61 -9.92 8.08 5.16
C GLY A 61 -10.95 7.99 6.27
N ASP A 62 -10.55 8.24 7.51
CA ASP A 62 -11.44 8.14 8.67
C ASP A 62 -12.65 9.08 8.55
N LYS A 63 -12.46 10.27 8.02
CA LYS A 63 -13.54 11.23 7.81
C LYS A 63 -14.51 10.80 6.73
N ILE A 64 -14.00 10.22 5.64
CA ILE A 64 -14.84 9.82 4.50
C ILE A 64 -15.49 8.44 4.72
N THR A 65 -14.84 7.52 5.41
CA THR A 65 -15.34 6.15 5.58
C THR A 65 -15.79 5.79 6.99
N ARG A 66 -15.38 6.52 7.99
CA ARG A 66 -15.61 6.24 9.42
C ARG A 66 -15.11 4.84 9.81
N GLY A 67 -14.07 4.35 9.15
CA GLY A 67 -13.50 3.04 9.43
C GLY A 67 -14.27 1.86 8.84
N LEU A 68 -15.26 2.11 7.98
CA LEU A 68 -16.12 1.07 7.40
C LEU A 68 -15.64 0.57 6.04
N GLY A 69 -14.57 1.15 5.52
CA GLY A 69 -14.02 0.75 4.23
C GLY A 69 -14.56 1.56 3.06
N ALA A 70 -14.03 1.28 1.88
CA ALA A 70 -14.34 2.03 0.66
C ALA A 70 -15.57 1.50 -0.11
N GLY A 71 -16.14 0.37 0.33
CA GLY A 71 -17.33 -0.21 -0.32
C GLY A 71 -17.09 -0.62 -1.78
N GLY A 72 -15.87 -0.97 -2.14
CA GLY A 72 -15.53 -1.36 -3.51
C GLY A 72 -15.40 -0.19 -4.48
N ASP A 73 -15.41 1.05 -4.00
CA ASP A 73 -15.31 2.25 -4.82
C ASP A 73 -13.88 2.82 -4.80
N PRO A 74 -13.14 2.73 -5.93
CA PRO A 74 -11.78 3.27 -6.00
C PRO A 74 -11.68 4.78 -5.75
N SER A 75 -12.71 5.54 -6.07
CA SER A 75 -12.69 7.00 -5.82
C SER A 75 -12.65 7.30 -4.32
N ILE A 76 -13.30 6.49 -3.51
CA ILE A 76 -13.25 6.61 -2.05
C ILE A 76 -11.87 6.22 -1.54
N GLY A 77 -11.29 5.16 -2.05
CA GLY A 77 -9.91 4.77 -1.72
C GLY A 77 -8.89 5.86 -2.05
N GLN A 78 -9.03 6.45 -3.22
CA GLN A 78 -8.17 7.57 -3.63
C GLN A 78 -8.30 8.77 -2.67
N ARG A 79 -9.53 9.19 -2.37
CA ARG A 79 -9.79 10.31 -1.47
C ARG A 79 -9.32 10.02 -0.05
N ALA A 80 -9.44 8.78 0.39
CA ALA A 80 -8.94 8.36 1.70
C ALA A 80 -7.42 8.53 1.80
N ALA A 81 -6.69 8.12 0.78
CA ALA A 81 -5.24 8.29 0.75
C ALA A 81 -4.83 9.77 0.66
N GLU A 82 -5.55 10.56 -0.12
CA GLU A 82 -5.31 12.01 -0.21
C GLU A 82 -5.57 12.72 1.13
N GLU A 83 -6.63 12.33 1.83
CA GLU A 83 -6.96 12.87 3.15
C GLU A 83 -5.84 12.66 4.16
N ASP A 84 -5.19 11.50 4.12
CA ASP A 84 -4.15 11.11 5.07
C ASP A 84 -2.77 11.02 4.43
N SER A 85 -2.52 11.82 3.39
CA SER A 85 -1.25 11.84 2.67
C SER A 85 -0.05 12.12 3.58
N GLU A 86 -0.22 12.96 4.59
CA GLU A 86 0.86 13.27 5.54
C GLU A 86 1.24 12.06 6.39
N LYS A 87 0.25 11.28 6.85
CA LYS A 87 0.51 10.04 7.59
C LYS A 87 1.28 9.04 6.74
N ILE A 88 0.91 8.93 5.48
CA ILE A 88 1.59 8.04 4.54
C ILE A 88 3.02 8.51 4.30
N ALA A 89 3.20 9.80 4.04
CA ALA A 89 4.53 10.38 3.84
C ALA A 89 5.43 10.18 5.05
N ASP A 90 4.91 10.40 6.25
CA ASP A 90 5.68 10.20 7.49
C ASP A 90 6.12 8.73 7.65
N ALA A 91 5.26 7.78 7.31
CA ALA A 91 5.57 6.36 7.40
C ALA A 91 6.60 5.92 6.38
N LEU A 92 6.68 6.59 5.23
CA LEU A 92 7.61 6.27 4.15
C LEU A 92 8.89 7.11 4.16
N ARG A 93 9.03 7.99 5.14
CA ARG A 93 10.18 8.91 5.20
C ARG A 93 11.51 8.16 5.19
N ASP A 94 12.46 8.69 4.42
CA ASP A 94 13.82 8.17 4.28
C ASP A 94 13.89 6.76 3.66
N SER A 95 12.82 6.27 3.05
CA SER A 95 12.86 5.01 2.33
C SER A 95 13.72 5.14 1.07
N ASP A 96 14.66 4.22 0.89
CA ASP A 96 15.41 4.11 -0.35
C ASP A 96 14.56 3.42 -1.42
N MET A 97 13.78 2.42 -1.00
CA MET A 97 12.93 1.65 -1.87
C MET A 97 11.59 1.37 -1.19
N VAL A 98 10.51 1.52 -1.93
CA VAL A 98 9.15 1.23 -1.47
C VAL A 98 8.50 0.24 -2.42
N PHE A 99 8.12 -0.91 -1.90
CA PHE A 99 7.27 -1.88 -2.59
C PHE A 99 5.83 -1.65 -2.16
N ILE A 100 4.96 -1.40 -3.13
CA ILE A 100 3.53 -1.25 -2.89
C ILE A 100 2.84 -2.50 -3.39
N THR A 101 2.18 -3.23 -2.49
CA THR A 101 1.41 -4.41 -2.86
C THR A 101 -0.07 -4.16 -2.62
N ALA A 102 -0.87 -4.45 -3.64
CA ALA A 102 -2.31 -4.20 -3.59
C ALA A 102 -3.03 -5.20 -4.49
N GLY A 103 -4.24 -5.57 -4.08
CA GLY A 103 -5.16 -6.26 -4.96
C GLY A 103 -5.93 -5.23 -5.78
N MET A 104 -5.84 -5.32 -7.09
CA MET A 104 -6.59 -4.44 -7.98
C MET A 104 -8.03 -4.94 -8.14
N GLY A 105 -8.95 -4.00 -8.27
CA GLY A 105 -10.37 -4.30 -8.46
C GLY A 105 -11.26 -3.96 -7.26
N GLY A 106 -10.70 -3.88 -6.07
CA GLY A 106 -11.40 -3.39 -4.88
C GLY A 106 -11.40 -1.86 -4.80
N GLY A 107 -11.87 -1.32 -3.69
CA GLY A 107 -11.93 0.13 -3.49
C GLY A 107 -10.62 0.71 -2.97
N THR A 108 -10.17 0.23 -1.81
CA THR A 108 -8.99 0.80 -1.16
C THR A 108 -7.71 0.55 -1.94
N GLY A 109 -7.43 -0.70 -2.29
CA GLY A 109 -6.21 -1.04 -3.03
C GLY A 109 -6.14 -0.34 -4.38
N SER A 110 -7.22 -0.39 -5.15
CA SER A 110 -7.29 0.23 -6.48
C SER A 110 -7.14 1.74 -6.43
N GLY A 111 -7.76 2.39 -5.47
CA GLY A 111 -7.78 3.85 -5.41
C GLY A 111 -6.60 4.46 -4.68
N ALA A 112 -6.17 3.83 -3.58
CA ALA A 112 -5.12 4.38 -2.74
C ALA A 112 -3.71 4.07 -3.26
N ALA A 113 -3.48 2.92 -3.89
CA ALA A 113 -2.15 2.53 -4.33
C ALA A 113 -1.48 3.56 -5.25
N PRO A 114 -2.15 4.11 -6.27
CA PRO A 114 -1.54 5.16 -7.09
C PRO A 114 -1.15 6.41 -6.31
N VAL A 115 -1.95 6.83 -5.34
CA VAL A 115 -1.65 7.98 -4.50
C VAL A 115 -0.41 7.71 -3.64
N ILE A 116 -0.33 6.55 -3.04
CA ILE A 116 0.81 6.14 -2.22
C ILE A 116 2.09 6.07 -3.07
N ALA A 117 1.99 5.53 -4.29
CA ALA A 117 3.10 5.47 -5.21
C ALA A 117 3.64 6.86 -5.57
N GLU A 118 2.75 7.79 -5.83
CA GLU A 118 3.13 9.18 -6.13
C GLU A 118 3.83 9.82 -4.94
N ILE A 119 3.33 9.62 -3.72
CA ILE A 119 3.97 10.11 -2.50
C ILE A 119 5.40 9.54 -2.38
N ALA A 120 5.56 8.24 -2.56
CA ALA A 120 6.87 7.59 -2.46
C ALA A 120 7.86 8.12 -3.50
N ARG A 121 7.43 8.29 -4.74
CA ARG A 121 8.28 8.84 -5.80
C ARG A 121 8.67 10.29 -5.54
N ASP A 122 7.71 11.10 -5.11
CA ASP A 122 7.96 12.51 -4.82
C ASP A 122 8.96 12.69 -3.66
N MET A 123 9.05 11.70 -2.78
CA MET A 123 10.04 11.67 -1.70
C MET A 123 11.40 11.13 -2.12
N GLY A 124 11.57 10.75 -3.39
CA GLY A 124 12.82 10.26 -3.94
C GLY A 124 13.07 8.77 -3.78
N SER A 125 12.08 7.99 -3.33
CA SER A 125 12.20 6.54 -3.20
C SER A 125 12.05 5.84 -4.55
N LEU A 126 12.85 4.80 -4.79
CA LEU A 126 12.57 3.89 -5.90
C LEU A 126 11.29 3.14 -5.56
N THR A 127 10.28 3.25 -6.41
CA THR A 127 8.93 2.78 -6.11
C THR A 127 8.54 1.66 -7.07
N ILE A 128 8.19 0.50 -6.51
CA ILE A 128 7.84 -0.71 -7.26
C ILE A 128 6.44 -1.14 -6.84
N GLY A 129 5.57 -1.32 -7.82
CA GLY A 129 4.23 -1.86 -7.60
C GLY A 129 4.18 -3.36 -7.87
N VAL A 130 3.59 -4.11 -6.94
CA VAL A 130 3.31 -5.53 -7.10
C VAL A 130 1.81 -5.71 -6.88
N VAL A 131 1.10 -6.00 -7.94
CA VAL A 131 -0.36 -6.02 -7.90
C VAL A 131 -0.91 -7.36 -8.37
N THR A 132 -2.06 -7.73 -7.79
CA THR A 132 -2.85 -8.86 -8.26
C THR A 132 -4.10 -8.33 -8.95
N LYS A 133 -4.51 -9.01 -10.01
CA LYS A 133 -5.77 -8.70 -10.71
C LYS A 133 -6.83 -9.72 -10.32
N PRO A 134 -8.12 -9.34 -10.31
CA PRO A 134 -9.18 -10.30 -10.01
C PRO A 134 -9.29 -11.35 -11.09
N PHE A 135 -9.70 -12.54 -10.69
CA PHE A 135 -10.06 -13.59 -11.63
C PHE A 135 -11.34 -13.22 -12.40
N THR A 136 -11.51 -13.81 -13.57
CA THR A 136 -12.69 -13.53 -14.43
C THR A 136 -14.01 -13.75 -13.70
N TRP A 137 -14.07 -14.74 -12.80
CA TRP A 137 -15.28 -15.07 -12.04
C TRP A 137 -15.59 -14.08 -10.90
N GLU A 138 -14.70 -13.14 -10.58
CA GLU A 138 -14.96 -12.13 -9.55
C GLU A 138 -15.85 -10.99 -10.02
N GLY A 139 -16.17 -10.95 -11.31
CA GLY A 139 -17.13 -10.03 -11.88
C GLY A 139 -16.53 -8.95 -12.77
N ALA A 140 -17.35 -8.45 -13.69
CA ALA A 140 -16.94 -7.46 -14.68
C ALA A 140 -16.54 -6.12 -14.06
N ARG A 141 -17.25 -5.70 -13.00
CA ARG A 141 -16.97 -4.44 -12.31
C ARG A 141 -15.57 -4.43 -11.67
N ARG A 142 -15.22 -5.53 -10.98
CA ARG A 142 -13.90 -5.66 -10.37
C ARG A 142 -12.79 -5.67 -11.43
N ARG A 143 -13.03 -6.34 -12.55
CA ARG A 143 -12.06 -6.41 -13.63
C ARG A 143 -11.84 -5.04 -14.28
N LEU A 144 -12.91 -4.28 -14.50
CA LEU A 144 -12.82 -2.94 -15.05
C LEU A 144 -12.07 -1.99 -14.12
N ASN A 145 -12.38 -2.04 -12.82
CA ASN A 145 -11.69 -1.26 -11.80
C ASN A 145 -10.19 -1.63 -11.75
N ALA A 146 -9.88 -2.91 -11.86
CA ALA A 146 -8.51 -3.40 -11.84
C ALA A 146 -7.70 -2.87 -13.02
N GLU A 147 -8.27 -2.89 -14.22
CA GLU A 147 -7.60 -2.40 -15.42
C GLU A 147 -7.30 -0.91 -15.34
N LYS A 148 -8.29 -0.11 -14.93
CA LYS A 148 -8.11 1.33 -14.75
C LYS A 148 -7.08 1.67 -13.70
N SER A 149 -7.12 0.99 -12.57
CA SER A 149 -6.22 1.25 -11.46
C SER A 149 -4.79 0.80 -11.76
N ALA A 150 -4.65 -0.31 -12.47
CA ALA A 150 -3.33 -0.78 -12.89
C ALA A 150 -2.66 0.21 -13.86
N GLU A 151 -3.42 0.82 -14.76
CA GLU A 151 -2.90 1.86 -15.65
C GLU A 151 -2.46 3.09 -14.88
N LEU A 152 -3.29 3.56 -13.94
CA LEU A 152 -2.94 4.71 -13.09
C LEU A 152 -1.69 4.42 -12.26
N LEU A 153 -1.58 3.23 -11.70
CA LEU A 153 -0.43 2.85 -10.90
C LEU A 153 0.84 2.76 -11.75
N ARG A 154 0.73 2.24 -12.97
CA ARG A 154 1.87 2.11 -13.88
C ARG A 154 2.57 3.44 -14.12
N ASP A 155 1.81 4.52 -14.22
CA ASP A 155 2.35 5.86 -14.43
C ASP A 155 3.02 6.44 -13.19
N LYS A 156 2.77 5.88 -12.02
CA LYS A 156 3.26 6.36 -10.71
C LYS A 156 4.43 5.57 -10.15
N VAL A 157 4.75 4.43 -10.71
CA VAL A 157 5.85 3.57 -10.23
C VAL A 157 7.04 3.57 -11.19
N ASP A 158 8.21 3.22 -10.68
CA ASP A 158 9.41 3.05 -11.47
C ASP A 158 9.47 1.67 -12.13
#